data_861fea15fc45bd6d705f68bb42b1be74
#
_entry.id   861fea15fc45bd6d705f68bb42b1be74
#
_cell.length_a   1.000
_cell.length_b   1.000
_cell.length_c   1.000
_cell.angle_alpha   90.00
_cell.angle_beta   90.00
_cell.angle_gamma   90.00
#
_symmetry.space_group_name_H-M   'P 1'
#
loop_
_entity.id
_entity.type
_entity.pdbx_description
1 polymer ?
#
loop_
_entity_poly.entity_id
_entity_poly.type
_entity_poly.pdbx_seq_one_letter_code
_entity_poly.pdbx_strand_id
1 'polypeptide(L)'
;MTEPDTSAIVDGAIRSRRSIRGLTGPALSPEQVEHLVALACTAPAPHHTRPWRFAEVSPERRSALATAMGEAWRADMEHDGVPVAQQEKALRRTRRQIESAPTLLLGCLVADGLRVYEDDRRARAEWGLAQHSFGAALQNVLLAASTSGLGAFWISAPLYAQDAVRSALDLDASWQPQAFVALGHPSEDYVPFDRPTPDLGVHFVRR
;
A
#
# COMPACT_ATOMS: atom_id res chain seq x y z
N MET A 1 -15.72 -34.89 11.45
CA MET A 1 -15.58 -33.44 11.12
C MET A 1 -14.98 -33.42 9.71
N THR A 2 -15.76 -32.97 8.73
CA THR A 2 -15.25 -32.72 7.37
C THR A 2 -14.28 -31.55 7.45
N GLU A 3 -13.08 -31.71 6.86
CA GLU A 3 -12.15 -30.56 6.71
C GLU A 3 -12.84 -29.39 6.01
N PRO A 4 -12.62 -28.14 6.46
CA PRO A 4 -13.22 -27.00 5.82
C PRO A 4 -12.72 -26.91 4.36
N ASP A 5 -13.63 -26.64 3.45
CA ASP A 5 -13.30 -26.42 2.04
C ASP A 5 -12.37 -25.21 1.91
N THR A 6 -11.09 -25.45 1.69
CA THR A 6 -10.05 -24.41 1.55
C THR A 6 -10.38 -23.42 0.44
N SER A 7 -11.04 -23.87 -0.64
CA SER A 7 -11.46 -22.96 -1.73
C SER A 7 -12.49 -21.95 -1.24
N ALA A 8 -13.49 -22.41 -0.50
CA ALA A 8 -14.53 -21.53 0.05
C ALA A 8 -13.95 -20.50 1.05
N ILE A 9 -12.94 -20.89 1.83
CA ILE A 9 -12.25 -19.98 2.76
C ILE A 9 -11.51 -18.87 1.99
N VAL A 10 -10.74 -19.23 0.98
CA VAL A 10 -9.98 -18.27 0.15
C VAL A 10 -10.92 -17.32 -0.61
N ASP A 11 -11.96 -17.86 -1.24
CA ASP A 11 -12.98 -17.06 -1.92
C ASP A 11 -13.65 -16.09 -0.95
N GLY A 12 -14.01 -16.54 0.24
CA GLY A 12 -14.57 -15.72 1.30
C GLY A 12 -13.66 -14.57 1.70
N ALA A 13 -12.38 -14.84 1.92
CA ALA A 13 -11.37 -13.83 2.26
C ALA A 13 -11.24 -12.76 1.17
N ILE A 14 -11.17 -13.16 -0.11
CA ILE A 14 -11.06 -12.24 -1.23
C ILE A 14 -12.33 -11.37 -1.36
N ARG A 15 -13.51 -11.97 -1.23
CA ARG A 15 -14.80 -11.29 -1.38
C ARG A 15 -15.09 -10.33 -0.23
N SER A 16 -14.75 -10.71 1.01
CA SER A 16 -15.04 -9.93 2.23
C SER A 16 -14.09 -8.76 2.44
N ARG A 17 -12.81 -8.85 1.98
CA ARG A 17 -11.84 -7.78 2.19
C ARG A 17 -12.36 -6.40 1.70
N ARG A 18 -12.21 -5.40 2.53
CA ARG A 18 -12.55 -3.99 2.25
C ARG A 18 -11.38 -3.06 2.59
N SER A 19 -11.36 -1.88 1.97
CA SER A 19 -10.48 -0.77 2.37
C SER A 19 -11.14 -0.02 3.53
N ILE A 20 -10.69 -0.30 4.74
CA ILE A 20 -11.24 0.27 5.97
C ILE A 20 -10.41 1.49 6.36
N ARG A 21 -10.99 2.69 6.29
CA ARG A 21 -10.30 3.96 6.57
C ARG A 21 -10.56 4.51 7.96
N GLY A 22 -11.61 4.06 8.63
CA GLY A 22 -11.86 4.33 10.03
C GLY A 22 -11.09 3.30 10.88
N LEU A 23 -9.83 3.61 11.18
CA LEU A 23 -8.96 2.75 11.97
C LEU A 23 -8.82 3.32 13.39
N THR A 24 -8.85 2.43 14.38
CA THR A 24 -8.74 2.74 15.80
C THR A 24 -7.87 1.71 16.52
N GLY A 25 -7.76 1.84 17.84
CA GLY A 25 -7.04 0.90 18.70
C GLY A 25 -5.54 1.19 18.81
N PRO A 26 -4.82 0.32 19.53
CA PRO A 26 -3.37 0.42 19.65
C PRO A 26 -2.68 0.10 18.33
N ALA A 27 -1.41 0.48 18.23
CA ALA A 27 -0.52 -0.04 17.18
C ALA A 27 -0.45 -1.58 17.25
N LEU A 28 -0.23 -2.21 16.11
CA LEU A 28 0.02 -3.65 16.05
C LEU A 28 1.33 -3.97 16.80
N SER A 29 1.41 -5.17 17.37
CA SER A 29 2.68 -5.62 17.96
C SER A 29 3.73 -5.85 16.86
N PRO A 30 5.03 -5.80 17.20
CA PRO A 30 6.10 -6.12 16.25
C PRO A 30 5.89 -7.47 15.56
N GLU A 31 5.47 -8.49 16.31
CA GLU A 31 5.21 -9.84 15.77
C GLU A 31 4.07 -9.86 14.77
N GLN A 32 3.02 -9.05 15.00
CA GLN A 32 1.91 -8.93 14.03
C GLN A 32 2.38 -8.25 12.74
N VAL A 33 3.18 -7.19 12.85
CA VAL A 33 3.75 -6.48 11.67
C VAL A 33 4.69 -7.42 10.90
N GLU A 34 5.60 -8.10 11.59
CA GLU A 34 6.52 -9.06 11.00
C GLU A 34 5.79 -10.19 10.29
N HIS A 35 4.72 -10.72 10.88
CA HIS A 35 3.89 -11.75 10.27
C HIS A 35 3.24 -11.26 8.95
N LEU A 36 2.68 -10.05 8.95
CA LEU A 36 2.09 -9.47 7.74
C LEU A 36 3.13 -9.24 6.64
N VAL A 37 4.32 -8.77 7.00
CA VAL A 37 5.45 -8.59 6.07
C VAL A 37 5.95 -9.94 5.55
N ALA A 38 6.05 -10.97 6.40
CA ALA A 38 6.42 -12.31 5.97
C ALA A 38 5.45 -12.86 4.91
N LEU A 39 4.13 -12.67 5.11
CA LEU A 39 3.12 -13.04 4.12
C LEU A 39 3.21 -12.20 2.84
N ALA A 40 3.51 -10.91 2.93
CA ALA A 40 3.80 -10.09 1.75
C ALA A 40 4.95 -10.69 0.92
N CYS A 41 6.01 -11.14 1.58
CA CYS A 41 7.20 -11.71 0.96
C CYS A 41 6.98 -13.07 0.28
N THR A 42 5.81 -13.70 0.41
CA THR A 42 5.42 -14.90 -0.35
C THR A 42 4.84 -14.60 -1.73
N ALA A 43 4.61 -13.33 -2.05
CA ALA A 43 4.08 -12.95 -3.36
C ALA A 43 5.01 -13.41 -4.50
N PRO A 44 4.46 -13.71 -5.70
CA PRO A 44 5.28 -14.04 -6.85
C PRO A 44 6.12 -12.85 -7.27
N ALA A 45 7.37 -13.10 -7.63
CA ALA A 45 8.29 -12.08 -8.09
C ALA A 45 9.06 -12.54 -9.32
N PRO A 46 9.41 -11.64 -10.25
CA PRO A 46 10.19 -11.98 -11.42
C PRO A 46 11.55 -12.54 -10.98
N HIS A 47 11.97 -13.62 -11.59
CA HIS A 47 13.26 -14.26 -11.33
C HIS A 47 13.54 -14.57 -9.83
N HIS A 48 12.49 -14.70 -9.00
CA HIS A 48 12.58 -14.88 -7.54
C HIS A 48 13.33 -13.75 -6.80
N THR A 49 13.35 -12.54 -7.35
CA THR A 49 14.15 -11.40 -6.85
C THR A 49 13.64 -10.79 -5.56
N ARG A 50 12.33 -10.82 -5.32
CA ARG A 50 11.69 -10.13 -4.17
C ARG A 50 12.09 -8.65 -4.09
N PRO A 51 11.73 -7.83 -5.10
CA PRO A 51 12.24 -6.48 -5.28
C PRO A 51 11.52 -5.46 -4.38
N TRP A 52 11.26 -5.82 -3.15
CA TRP A 52 10.56 -4.97 -2.20
C TRP A 52 11.31 -4.85 -0.87
N ARG A 53 11.09 -3.71 -0.23
CA ARG A 53 11.48 -3.45 1.16
C ARG A 53 10.29 -2.87 1.89
N PHE A 54 10.17 -3.17 3.17
CA PHE A 54 9.13 -2.64 4.02
C PHE A 54 9.76 -1.92 5.21
N ALA A 55 9.14 -0.82 5.64
CA ALA A 55 9.52 -0.07 6.83
C ALA A 55 8.26 0.31 7.61
N GLU A 56 8.24 0.05 8.90
CA GLU A 56 7.24 0.62 9.78
C GLU A 56 7.59 2.08 10.09
N VAL A 57 6.62 2.97 9.90
CA VAL A 57 6.81 4.40 10.16
C VAL A 57 6.40 4.71 11.58
N SER A 58 7.37 5.04 12.42
CA SER A 58 7.12 5.40 13.81
C SER A 58 6.25 6.66 13.95
N PRO A 59 5.41 6.76 14.99
CA PRO A 59 4.51 7.90 15.18
C PRO A 59 5.23 9.25 15.15
N GLU A 60 6.43 9.32 15.71
CA GLU A 60 7.23 10.56 15.85
C GLU A 60 7.66 11.11 14.47
N ARG A 61 7.86 10.25 13.48
CA ARG A 61 8.28 10.66 12.13
C ARG A 61 7.10 11.07 11.23
N ARG A 62 5.86 10.73 11.57
CA ARG A 62 4.69 10.88 10.68
C ARG A 62 4.34 12.33 10.36
N SER A 63 4.47 13.24 11.32
CA SER A 63 4.15 14.66 11.10
C SER A 63 5.15 15.31 10.14
N ALA A 64 6.46 15.06 10.32
CA ALA A 64 7.49 15.55 9.41
C ALA A 64 7.33 14.94 8.01
N LEU A 65 7.06 13.64 7.92
CA LEU A 65 6.77 12.92 6.67
C LEU A 65 5.57 13.53 5.93
N ALA A 66 4.45 13.73 6.62
CA ALA A 66 3.24 14.31 6.02
C ALA A 66 3.46 15.75 5.55
N THR A 67 4.32 16.51 6.25
CA THR A 67 4.70 17.86 5.84
C THR A 67 5.53 17.83 4.56
N ALA A 68 6.61 17.05 4.52
CA ALA A 68 7.49 16.95 3.35
C ALA A 68 6.74 16.48 2.09
N MET A 69 5.88 15.46 2.23
CA MET A 69 5.03 15.01 1.13
C MET A 69 4.03 16.08 0.70
N GLY A 70 3.47 16.82 1.65
CA GLY A 70 2.52 17.89 1.38
C GLY A 70 3.14 19.06 0.62
N GLU A 71 4.39 19.41 0.90
CA GLU A 71 5.15 20.44 0.18
C GLU A 71 5.41 20.04 -1.27
N ALA A 72 5.86 18.80 -1.51
CA ALA A 72 6.07 18.27 -2.85
C ALA A 72 4.77 18.31 -3.68
N TRP A 73 3.66 17.88 -3.11
CA TRP A 73 2.37 17.88 -3.82
C TRP A 73 1.79 19.27 -4.03
N ARG A 74 2.02 20.19 -3.11
CA ARG A 74 1.59 21.57 -3.28
C ARG A 74 2.22 22.17 -4.53
N ALA A 75 3.52 21.96 -4.74
CA ALA A 75 4.23 22.42 -5.92
C ALA A 75 3.63 21.86 -7.22
N ASP A 76 3.31 20.58 -7.25
CA ASP A 76 2.66 19.92 -8.41
C ASP A 76 1.26 20.50 -8.65
N MET A 77 0.44 20.61 -7.61
CA MET A 77 -0.92 21.13 -7.71
C MET A 77 -0.96 22.62 -8.11
N GLU A 78 0.01 23.41 -7.68
CA GLU A 78 0.17 24.83 -8.09
C GLU A 78 0.55 24.90 -9.57
N HIS A 79 1.47 24.05 -10.03
CA HIS A 79 1.85 23.93 -11.44
C HIS A 79 0.64 23.56 -12.32
N ASP A 80 -0.22 22.68 -11.85
CA ASP A 80 -1.43 22.22 -12.54
C ASP A 80 -2.60 23.20 -12.43
N GLY A 81 -2.44 24.32 -11.70
CA GLY A 81 -3.49 25.32 -11.51
C GLY A 81 -4.66 24.86 -10.64
N VAL A 82 -4.45 23.89 -9.75
CA VAL A 82 -5.50 23.40 -8.85
C VAL A 82 -5.89 24.51 -7.86
N PRO A 83 -7.20 24.79 -7.66
CA PRO A 83 -7.64 25.83 -6.71
C PRO A 83 -7.15 25.54 -5.28
N VAL A 84 -6.67 26.57 -4.58
CA VAL A 84 -6.09 26.48 -3.22
C VAL A 84 -6.98 25.70 -2.24
N ALA A 85 -8.29 25.93 -2.27
CA ALA A 85 -9.23 25.23 -1.39
C ALA A 85 -9.24 23.70 -1.64
N GLN A 86 -9.03 23.25 -2.88
CA GLN A 86 -8.92 21.85 -3.23
C GLN A 86 -7.57 21.27 -2.80
N GLN A 87 -6.48 22.02 -2.99
CA GLN A 87 -5.16 21.63 -2.49
C GLN A 87 -5.22 21.40 -0.98
N GLU A 88 -5.70 22.37 -0.21
CA GLU A 88 -5.80 22.27 1.24
C GLU A 88 -6.66 21.09 1.71
N LYS A 89 -7.76 20.79 1.02
CA LYS A 89 -8.59 19.62 1.33
C LYS A 89 -7.85 18.31 1.10
N ALA A 90 -7.12 18.20 -0.01
CA ALA A 90 -6.35 17.00 -0.35
C ALA A 90 -5.21 16.77 0.66
N LEU A 91 -4.44 17.84 0.95
CA LEU A 91 -3.33 17.79 1.89
C LEU A 91 -3.77 17.42 3.30
N ARG A 92 -4.84 18.07 3.83
CA ARG A 92 -5.40 17.72 5.14
C ARG A 92 -5.87 16.26 5.21
N ARG A 93 -6.50 15.75 4.15
CA ARG A 93 -6.95 14.35 4.10
C ARG A 93 -5.79 13.39 4.22
N THR A 94 -4.73 13.59 3.43
CA THR A 94 -3.58 12.69 3.42
C THR A 94 -2.78 12.79 4.72
N ARG A 95 -2.54 14.01 5.22
CA ARG A 95 -1.93 14.21 6.53
C ARG A 95 -2.65 13.41 7.60
N ARG A 96 -3.97 13.55 7.69
CA ARG A 96 -4.77 12.80 8.66
C ARG A 96 -4.62 11.28 8.50
N GLN A 97 -4.61 10.77 7.27
CA GLN A 97 -4.45 9.33 7.03
C GLN A 97 -3.09 8.81 7.50
N ILE A 98 -2.02 9.58 7.35
CA ILE A 98 -0.66 9.23 7.79
C ILE A 98 -0.54 9.34 9.32
N GLU A 99 -1.01 10.44 9.90
CA GLU A 99 -0.83 10.73 11.32
C GLU A 99 -1.72 9.89 12.22
N SER A 100 -2.97 9.60 11.80
CA SER A 100 -3.95 8.89 12.64
C SER A 100 -3.91 7.36 12.51
N ALA A 101 -3.13 6.78 11.60
CA ALA A 101 -3.06 5.34 11.47
C ALA A 101 -2.45 4.70 12.73
N PRO A 102 -3.08 3.71 13.39
CA PRO A 102 -2.46 3.01 14.51
C PRO A 102 -1.09 2.43 14.13
N THR A 103 -1.00 1.73 13.01
CA THR A 103 0.25 1.27 12.40
C THR A 103 0.32 1.73 10.95
N LEU A 104 1.48 2.22 10.53
CA LEU A 104 1.73 2.68 9.17
C LEU A 104 2.93 1.94 8.60
N LEU A 105 2.70 1.09 7.61
CA LEU A 105 3.72 0.32 6.91
C LEU A 105 4.00 0.97 5.55
N LEU A 106 5.25 1.36 5.31
CA LEU A 106 5.72 1.82 4.01
C LEU A 106 6.23 0.61 3.21
N GLY A 107 5.79 0.50 1.97
CA GLY A 107 6.38 -0.42 1.00
C GLY A 107 7.14 0.33 -0.08
N CYS A 108 8.34 -0.14 -0.37
CA CYS A 108 9.25 0.39 -1.39
C CYS A 108 9.62 -0.69 -2.40
N LEU A 109 9.97 -0.27 -3.61
CA LEU A 109 10.67 -1.10 -4.57
C LEU A 109 12.17 -0.84 -4.54
N VAL A 110 12.94 -1.86 -4.87
CA VAL A 110 14.38 -1.79 -5.13
C VAL A 110 14.70 -2.50 -6.44
N ALA A 111 15.77 -2.09 -7.09
CA ALA A 111 16.20 -2.71 -8.35
C ALA A 111 17.00 -4.00 -8.15
N ASP A 112 17.24 -4.42 -6.89
CA ASP A 112 18.06 -5.58 -6.55
C ASP A 112 17.58 -6.85 -7.24
N GLY A 113 18.46 -7.45 -8.04
CA GLY A 113 18.19 -8.70 -8.76
C GLY A 113 17.33 -8.55 -10.02
N LEU A 114 16.83 -7.35 -10.34
CA LEU A 114 16.16 -7.10 -11.62
C LEU A 114 17.18 -7.12 -12.75
N ARG A 115 16.74 -7.55 -13.93
CA ARG A 115 17.59 -7.56 -15.11
C ARG A 115 17.82 -6.15 -15.61
N VAL A 116 19.06 -5.85 -15.96
CA VAL A 116 19.46 -4.58 -16.57
C VAL A 116 19.37 -4.71 -18.08
N TYR A 117 18.72 -3.76 -18.73
CA TYR A 117 18.59 -3.68 -20.18
C TYR A 117 19.09 -2.32 -20.66
N GLU A 118 19.76 -2.31 -21.82
CA GLU A 118 20.27 -1.08 -22.44
C GLU A 118 19.16 -0.22 -23.04
N ASP A 119 18.06 -0.84 -23.49
CA ASP A 119 16.94 -0.11 -24.08
C ASP A 119 15.81 0.14 -23.07
N ASP A 120 15.24 1.34 -23.17
CA ASP A 120 14.16 1.81 -22.31
C ASP A 120 12.90 0.93 -22.33
N ARG A 121 12.61 0.29 -23.45
CA ARG A 121 11.41 -0.54 -23.60
C ARG A 121 11.49 -1.76 -22.70
N ARG A 122 12.63 -2.47 -22.71
CA ARG A 122 12.84 -3.65 -21.84
C ARG A 122 13.06 -3.24 -20.39
N ALA A 123 13.79 -2.14 -20.14
CA ALA A 123 13.98 -1.61 -18.79
C ALA A 123 12.64 -1.25 -18.13
N ARG A 124 11.74 -0.56 -18.85
CA ARG A 124 10.38 -0.27 -18.35
C ARG A 124 9.54 -1.53 -18.15
N ALA A 125 9.67 -2.54 -19.01
CA ALA A 125 8.94 -3.80 -18.86
C ALA A 125 9.41 -4.55 -17.60
N GLU A 126 10.71 -4.63 -17.35
CA GLU A 126 11.27 -5.26 -16.15
C GLU A 126 10.83 -4.56 -14.87
N TRP A 127 10.85 -3.22 -14.87
CA TRP A 127 10.32 -2.43 -13.76
C TRP A 127 8.81 -2.65 -13.57
N GLY A 128 8.04 -2.77 -14.65
CA GLY A 128 6.63 -3.12 -14.62
C GLY A 128 6.38 -4.48 -13.96
N LEU A 129 7.22 -5.49 -14.21
CA LEU A 129 7.13 -6.79 -13.53
C LEU A 129 7.34 -6.65 -12.02
N ALA A 130 8.30 -5.82 -11.59
CA ALA A 130 8.53 -5.54 -10.17
C ALA A 130 7.31 -4.85 -9.53
N GLN A 131 6.71 -3.88 -10.21
CA GLN A 131 5.51 -3.19 -9.75
C GLN A 131 4.30 -4.13 -9.62
N HIS A 132 4.09 -5.06 -10.58
CA HIS A 132 3.03 -6.06 -10.50
C HIS A 132 3.22 -6.97 -9.28
N SER A 133 4.45 -7.43 -9.05
CA SER A 133 4.80 -8.27 -7.91
C SER A 133 4.63 -7.55 -6.58
N PHE A 134 5.00 -6.27 -6.52
CA PHE A 134 4.78 -5.44 -5.34
C PHE A 134 3.29 -5.25 -5.04
N GLY A 135 2.46 -5.05 -6.07
CA GLY A 135 1.00 -5.01 -5.92
C GLY A 135 0.45 -6.31 -5.32
N ALA A 136 0.97 -7.46 -5.76
CA ALA A 136 0.62 -8.77 -5.19
C ALA A 136 1.06 -8.89 -3.73
N ALA A 137 2.27 -8.41 -3.39
CA ALA A 137 2.76 -8.39 -2.01
C ALA A 137 1.88 -7.53 -1.09
N LEU A 138 1.48 -6.34 -1.52
CA LEU A 138 0.55 -5.50 -0.76
C LEU A 138 -0.84 -6.12 -0.64
N GLN A 139 -1.34 -6.80 -1.68
CA GLN A 139 -2.61 -7.53 -1.59
C GLN A 139 -2.56 -8.65 -0.55
N ASN A 140 -1.42 -9.35 -0.42
CA ASN A 140 -1.23 -10.35 0.63
C ASN A 140 -1.35 -9.71 2.03
N VAL A 141 -0.72 -8.55 2.27
CA VAL A 141 -0.88 -7.80 3.53
C VAL A 141 -2.36 -7.49 3.81
N LEU A 142 -3.07 -6.96 2.80
CA LEU A 142 -4.47 -6.56 2.95
C LEU A 142 -5.40 -7.76 3.23
N LEU A 143 -5.16 -8.90 2.59
CA LEU A 143 -5.92 -10.13 2.83
C LEU A 143 -5.63 -10.68 4.23
N ALA A 144 -4.35 -10.78 4.59
CA ALA A 144 -3.95 -11.29 5.91
C ALA A 144 -4.49 -10.40 7.04
N ALA A 145 -4.40 -9.08 6.91
CA ALA A 145 -5.00 -8.16 7.88
C ALA A 145 -6.52 -8.39 8.01
N SER A 146 -7.22 -8.49 6.88
CA SER A 146 -8.68 -8.71 6.86
C SER A 146 -9.09 -10.02 7.52
N THR A 147 -8.37 -11.11 7.26
CA THR A 147 -8.67 -12.43 7.86
C THR A 147 -8.30 -12.52 9.34
N SER A 148 -7.43 -11.62 9.81
CA SER A 148 -7.08 -11.47 11.23
C SER A 148 -7.99 -10.49 11.98
N GLY A 149 -9.10 -10.04 11.37
CA GLY A 149 -10.02 -9.07 11.97
C GLY A 149 -9.51 -7.64 12.02
N LEU A 150 -8.39 -7.35 11.33
CA LEU A 150 -7.83 -6.01 11.24
C LEU A 150 -8.45 -5.22 10.07
N GLY A 151 -8.55 -3.91 10.26
CA GLY A 151 -8.81 -2.97 9.19
C GLY A 151 -7.51 -2.56 8.50
N ALA A 152 -7.58 -2.40 7.18
CA ALA A 152 -6.44 -1.93 6.40
C ALA A 152 -6.88 -1.15 5.16
N PHE A 153 -6.04 -0.22 4.71
CA PHE A 153 -6.20 0.39 3.39
C PHE A 153 -4.85 0.83 2.81
N TRP A 154 -4.80 0.82 1.49
CA TRP A 154 -3.64 1.21 0.70
C TRP A 154 -3.69 2.71 0.40
N ILE A 155 -2.54 3.39 0.54
CA ILE A 155 -2.34 4.81 0.25
C ILE A 155 -1.18 4.94 -0.75
N SER A 156 -1.47 5.24 -2.01
CA SER A 156 -0.45 5.35 -3.08
C SER A 156 0.30 6.69 -3.11
N ALA A 157 0.07 7.53 -2.14
CA ALA A 157 0.65 8.85 -2.02
C ALA A 157 2.19 8.90 -2.13
N PRO A 158 2.95 7.95 -1.54
CA PRO A 158 4.41 7.94 -1.65
C PRO A 158 4.93 7.88 -3.08
N LEU A 159 4.18 7.27 -4.00
CA LEU A 159 4.58 7.16 -5.41
C LEU A 159 4.81 8.51 -6.08
N TYR A 160 4.06 9.54 -5.66
CA TYR A 160 4.14 10.90 -6.19
C TYR A 160 5.09 11.82 -5.43
N ALA A 161 5.71 11.34 -4.34
CA ALA A 161 6.58 12.14 -3.48
C ALA A 161 7.79 11.32 -2.98
N GLN A 162 8.36 10.48 -3.84
CA GLN A 162 9.37 9.49 -3.44
C GLN A 162 10.58 10.11 -2.76
N ASP A 163 11.11 11.22 -3.28
CA ASP A 163 12.28 11.90 -2.73
C ASP A 163 11.98 12.49 -1.35
N ALA A 164 10.81 13.11 -1.19
CA ALA A 164 10.36 13.65 0.08
C ALA A 164 10.20 12.55 1.15
N VAL A 165 9.64 11.40 0.76
CA VAL A 165 9.50 10.23 1.66
C VAL A 165 10.87 9.67 2.05
N ARG A 166 11.79 9.50 1.08
CA ARG A 166 13.15 9.01 1.38
C ARG A 166 13.87 9.91 2.37
N SER A 167 13.86 11.21 2.12
CA SER A 167 14.52 12.20 2.98
C SER A 167 13.90 12.25 4.38
N ALA A 168 12.56 12.28 4.49
CA ALA A 168 11.87 12.37 5.77
C ALA A 168 12.06 11.13 6.66
N LEU A 169 12.27 9.97 6.04
CA LEU A 169 12.43 8.70 6.75
C LEU A 169 13.88 8.20 6.81
N ASP A 170 14.82 8.94 6.22
CA ASP A 170 16.24 8.60 6.17
C ASP A 170 16.48 7.22 5.54
N LEU A 171 15.82 6.97 4.40
CA LEU A 171 15.90 5.70 3.69
C LEU A 171 17.07 5.71 2.71
N ASP A 172 17.60 4.50 2.42
CA ASP A 172 18.61 4.30 1.41
C ASP A 172 18.16 4.85 0.03
N ALA A 173 19.08 5.43 -0.71
CA ALA A 173 18.81 6.06 -2.02
C ALA A 173 18.26 5.07 -3.06
N SER A 174 18.54 3.77 -2.94
CA SER A 174 18.02 2.71 -3.81
C SER A 174 16.54 2.38 -3.56
N TRP A 175 16.00 2.77 -2.41
CA TRP A 175 14.60 2.50 -2.09
C TRP A 175 13.69 3.47 -2.82
N GLN A 176 12.71 2.94 -3.53
CA GLN A 176 11.71 3.74 -4.23
C GLN A 176 10.35 3.59 -3.53
N PRO A 177 9.95 4.55 -2.68
CA PRO A 177 8.66 4.54 -1.99
C PRO A 177 7.50 4.40 -2.97
N GLN A 178 6.59 3.44 -2.71
CA GLN A 178 5.46 3.15 -3.60
C GLN A 178 4.12 3.39 -2.91
N ALA A 179 3.96 2.90 -1.69
CA ALA A 179 2.69 3.00 -0.99
C ALA A 179 2.85 2.84 0.51
N PHE A 180 1.92 3.42 1.27
CA PHE A 180 1.66 2.99 2.63
C PHE A 180 0.52 1.98 2.68
N VAL A 181 0.55 1.11 3.67
CA VAL A 181 -0.59 0.37 4.20
C VAL A 181 -0.83 0.86 5.61
N ALA A 182 -1.98 1.50 5.83
CA ALA A 182 -2.45 1.83 7.18
C ALA A 182 -3.20 0.64 7.75
N LEU A 183 -2.89 0.28 8.99
CA LEU A 183 -3.37 -0.91 9.69
C LEU A 183 -3.87 -0.53 11.10
N GLY A 184 -4.89 -1.22 11.58
CA GLY A 184 -5.46 -1.01 12.92
C GLY A 184 -6.75 -1.82 13.08
N HIS A 185 -7.52 -1.55 14.11
CA HIS A 185 -8.84 -2.15 14.27
C HIS A 185 -9.89 -1.29 13.56
N PRO A 186 -10.91 -1.89 12.91
CA PRO A 186 -12.06 -1.13 12.41
C PRO A 186 -12.73 -0.35 13.53
N SER A 187 -13.10 0.91 13.27
CA SER A 187 -13.92 1.67 14.23
C SER A 187 -15.30 1.02 14.39
N GLU A 188 -15.91 1.17 15.56
CA GLU A 188 -17.25 0.64 15.84
C GLU A 188 -18.31 1.18 14.86
N ASP A 189 -18.13 2.42 14.39
CA ASP A 189 -19.03 3.07 13.43
C ASP A 189 -18.72 2.67 11.96
N TYR A 190 -17.78 1.75 11.72
CA TYR A 190 -17.45 1.35 10.36
C TYR A 190 -18.59 0.57 9.72
N VAL A 191 -19.16 1.13 8.65
CA VAL A 191 -20.14 0.44 7.80
C VAL A 191 -19.43 -0.02 6.52
N PRO A 192 -19.43 -1.33 6.22
CA PRO A 192 -18.86 -1.84 4.98
C PRO A 192 -19.57 -1.24 3.75
N PHE A 193 -18.80 -0.73 2.81
CA PHE A 193 -19.35 -0.32 1.52
C PHE A 193 -19.68 -1.56 0.68
N ASP A 194 -20.90 -1.60 0.13
CA ASP A 194 -21.30 -2.65 -0.79
C ASP A 194 -20.52 -2.56 -2.09
N ARG A 195 -19.84 -3.66 -2.43
CA ARG A 195 -19.11 -3.75 -3.69
C ARG A 195 -20.06 -4.27 -4.76
N PRO A 196 -20.29 -3.54 -5.85
CA PRO A 196 -21.11 -4.03 -6.95
C PRO A 196 -20.51 -5.30 -7.55
N THR A 197 -21.38 -6.21 -7.99
CA THR A 197 -20.95 -7.42 -8.70
C THR A 197 -20.26 -7.01 -10.00
N PRO A 198 -19.03 -7.54 -10.29
CA PRO A 198 -18.34 -7.23 -11.52
C PRO A 198 -19.14 -7.70 -12.74
N ASP A 199 -19.24 -6.86 -13.75
CA ASP A 199 -19.75 -7.27 -15.07
C ASP A 199 -18.64 -7.98 -15.85
N LEU A 200 -18.72 -9.31 -15.92
CA LEU A 200 -17.73 -10.11 -16.62
C LEU A 200 -17.72 -9.84 -18.14
N GLY A 201 -18.81 -9.35 -18.72
CA GLY A 201 -18.84 -8.96 -20.14
C GLY A 201 -17.91 -7.80 -20.47
N VAL A 202 -17.63 -6.93 -19.49
CA VAL A 202 -16.66 -5.82 -19.61
C VAL A 202 -15.23 -6.29 -19.34
N HIS A 203 -15.05 -7.25 -18.42
CA HIS A 203 -13.73 -7.59 -17.86
C HIS A 203 -13.12 -8.86 -18.46
N PHE A 204 -13.87 -9.66 -19.21
CA PHE A 204 -13.40 -10.95 -19.70
C PHE A 204 -13.86 -11.21 -21.14
N VAL A 205 -12.91 -11.61 -21.99
CA VAL A 205 -13.17 -11.99 -23.39
C VAL A 205 -12.59 -13.37 -23.66
N ARG A 206 -13.39 -14.23 -24.30
CA ARG A 206 -12.89 -15.51 -24.88
C ARG A 206 -12.53 -15.27 -26.34
N ARG A 207 -11.34 -15.68 -26.75
CA ARG A 207 -10.87 -15.63 -28.13
C ARG A 207 -10.33 -16.99 -28.54
#